data_f8b4e8a578ebe30a72bb3040dc82cc1c
#
_entry.id   f8b4e8a578ebe30a72bb3040dc82cc1c
#
_cell.length_a   1.000
_cell.length_b   1.000
_cell.length_c   1.000
_cell.angle_alpha   90.00
_cell.angle_beta   90.00
_cell.angle_gamma   90.00
#
_symmetry.space_group_name_H-M   'P 1'
#
loop_
_entity.id
_entity.type
_entity.pdbx_description
1 polymer ?
#
loop_
_entity_poly.entity_id
_entity_poly.type
_entity_poly.pdbx_seq_one_letter_code
_entity_poly.pdbx_strand_id
1 'polypeptide(L)'
;MTLTNQDIADLVAFRHELHRFPEISGEEAETAQRVVAFLNDTRPDKVLTGLGGHGVAAVYDSGVPGPTLLFRSETDALPIEEISDAPHRSTVPGKSHMCGHDGHSAILAALGRQFGRQRPARGRIVLMFQPAEETGDGAAGVVADARYEAIRPDFAFSLHNLPGTPLGHVRLKPGVVNCASRGMRIVLEGKTAHSSMPETGTSPMLAVSRLMPALAKLGGGSFENDDFGMVTVTHAEMGEAVFGIAPGRAEVWCTLRTRLDERMADLCAAAESLVRKTAAQDGLHFSVDYHEIFVASLNAPEAVEHLRAALDAEGVPHDEEQLPMRASEDFGLFGHTSKSAMLFLGSGTNHPALHNPDYDFPDDLIPIGSRIFMRAARTMLG
;
A
#
# COMPACT_ATOMS: atom_id res chain seq x y z
N MET A 1 27.09 0.83 -12.82
CA MET A 1 27.94 1.60 -11.88
C MET A 1 27.47 1.32 -10.45
N THR A 2 28.39 1.17 -9.54
CA THR A 2 28.08 0.97 -8.10
C THR A 2 27.88 2.34 -7.45
N LEU A 3 27.00 2.44 -6.47
CA LEU A 3 26.87 3.62 -5.61
C LEU A 3 28.21 3.84 -4.88
N THR A 4 28.64 5.08 -4.77
CA THR A 4 29.79 5.45 -3.95
C THR A 4 29.37 5.59 -2.48
N ASN A 5 30.34 5.60 -1.56
CA ASN A 5 30.02 5.86 -0.14
C ASN A 5 29.33 7.21 0.07
N GLN A 6 29.67 8.23 -0.75
CA GLN A 6 28.99 9.51 -0.69
C GLN A 6 27.54 9.42 -1.16
N ASP A 7 27.26 8.64 -2.23
CA ASP A 7 25.88 8.40 -2.66
C ASP A 7 25.04 7.76 -1.56
N ILE A 8 25.60 6.76 -0.88
CA ILE A 8 24.91 6.08 0.23
C ILE A 8 24.64 7.09 1.37
N ALA A 9 25.63 7.89 1.75
CA ALA A 9 25.45 8.89 2.79
C ALA A 9 24.37 9.92 2.42
N ASP A 10 24.34 10.39 1.16
CA ASP A 10 23.32 11.33 0.68
C ASP A 10 21.91 10.69 0.67
N LEU A 11 21.81 9.41 0.30
CA LEU A 11 20.54 8.67 0.27
C LEU A 11 20.01 8.43 1.68
N VAL A 12 20.87 8.08 2.62
CA VAL A 12 20.52 7.97 4.04
C VAL A 12 20.06 9.31 4.59
N ALA A 13 20.77 10.40 4.26
CA ALA A 13 20.36 11.75 4.67
C ALA A 13 18.99 12.12 4.08
N PHE A 14 18.73 11.79 2.82
CA PHE A 14 17.43 11.99 2.18
C PHE A 14 16.33 11.20 2.86
N ARG A 15 16.54 9.90 3.15
CA ARG A 15 15.59 9.08 3.93
C ARG A 15 15.30 9.70 5.29
N HIS A 16 16.35 10.10 6.04
CA HIS A 16 16.20 10.72 7.35
C HIS A 16 15.47 12.07 7.30
N GLU A 17 15.57 12.81 6.19
CA GLU A 17 14.79 14.01 5.97
C GLU A 17 13.30 13.69 5.77
N LEU A 18 12.97 12.69 4.94
CA LEU A 18 11.59 12.23 4.75
C LEU A 18 11.00 11.74 6.08
N HIS A 19 11.73 10.91 6.83
CA HIS A 19 11.33 10.39 8.12
C HIS A 19 11.03 11.49 9.15
N ARG A 20 11.84 12.54 9.15
CA ARG A 20 11.69 13.67 10.08
C ARG A 20 10.47 14.53 9.79
N PHE A 21 10.03 14.60 8.56
CA PHE A 21 8.93 15.45 8.10
C PHE A 21 7.85 14.63 7.37
N PRO A 22 7.21 13.67 8.05
CA PRO A 22 6.24 12.78 7.44
C PRO A 22 4.93 13.51 7.12
N GLU A 23 4.34 13.16 5.98
CA GLU A 23 3.00 13.58 5.57
C GLU A 23 2.16 12.33 5.32
N ILE A 24 0.93 12.30 5.84
CA ILE A 24 0.01 11.16 5.68
C ILE A 24 -0.63 11.16 4.30
N SER A 25 -1.28 10.06 3.94
CA SER A 25 -1.99 9.87 2.66
C SER A 25 -2.84 11.08 2.28
N GLY A 26 -2.61 11.63 1.09
CA GLY A 26 -3.30 12.81 0.56
C GLY A 26 -2.73 14.17 1.00
N GLU A 27 -1.73 14.20 1.88
CA GLU A 27 -1.08 15.43 2.38
C GLU A 27 0.38 15.58 1.91
N GLU A 28 0.91 14.72 1.03
CA GLU A 28 2.33 14.53 0.69
C GLU A 28 2.94 15.66 -0.20
N ALA A 29 2.43 16.89 -0.09
CA ALA A 29 2.83 17.99 -0.94
C ALA A 29 4.30 18.40 -0.77
N GLU A 30 4.78 18.50 0.47
CA GLU A 30 6.17 18.83 0.79
C GLU A 30 7.10 17.64 0.53
N THR A 31 6.63 16.41 0.77
CA THR A 31 7.34 15.16 0.43
C THR A 31 7.61 15.10 -1.07
N ALA A 32 6.60 15.37 -1.89
CA ALA A 32 6.76 15.46 -3.35
C ALA A 32 7.80 16.51 -3.78
N GLN A 33 7.82 17.67 -3.11
CA GLN A 33 8.82 18.70 -3.40
C GLN A 33 10.25 18.24 -3.04
N ARG A 34 10.44 17.56 -1.90
CA ARG A 34 11.74 16.97 -1.50
C ARG A 34 12.20 15.94 -2.51
N VAL A 35 11.28 15.05 -2.95
CA VAL A 35 11.57 14.08 -4.02
C VAL A 35 11.99 14.76 -5.30
N VAL A 36 11.25 15.77 -5.77
CA VAL A 36 11.60 16.53 -6.99
C VAL A 36 12.96 17.21 -6.83
N ALA A 37 13.24 17.82 -5.70
CA ALA A 37 14.52 18.48 -5.43
C ALA A 37 15.69 17.49 -5.54
N PHE A 38 15.58 16.31 -4.91
CA PHE A 38 16.59 15.26 -5.01
C PHE A 38 16.78 14.77 -6.45
N LEU A 39 15.67 14.52 -7.17
CA LEU A 39 15.70 13.99 -8.54
C LEU A 39 16.29 14.98 -9.56
N ASN A 40 16.13 16.29 -9.37
CA ASN A 40 16.69 17.30 -10.26
C ASN A 40 18.21 17.17 -10.40
N ASP A 41 18.91 16.80 -9.34
CA ASP A 41 20.36 16.56 -9.36
C ASP A 41 20.74 15.31 -10.19
N THR A 42 19.78 14.43 -10.45
CA THR A 42 19.98 13.21 -11.24
C THR A 42 19.72 13.41 -12.74
N ARG A 43 19.26 14.60 -13.15
CA ARG A 43 19.00 14.99 -14.54
C ARG A 43 18.06 14.04 -15.30
N PRO A 44 16.83 13.80 -14.82
CA PRO A 44 15.84 13.05 -15.58
C PRO A 44 15.49 13.78 -16.89
N ASP A 45 15.07 13.03 -17.92
CA ASP A 45 14.64 13.62 -19.20
C ASP A 45 13.26 14.28 -19.06
N LYS A 46 12.45 13.80 -18.13
CA LYS A 46 11.13 14.36 -17.81
C LYS A 46 10.81 14.10 -16.34
N VAL A 47 10.17 15.07 -15.70
CA VAL A 47 9.53 14.92 -14.38
C VAL A 47 8.06 15.27 -14.54
N LEU A 48 7.18 14.39 -14.08
CA LEU A 48 5.73 14.62 -13.95
C LEU A 48 5.43 14.71 -12.45
N THR A 49 4.66 15.71 -12.06
CA THR A 49 4.24 15.95 -10.68
C THR A 49 2.72 15.99 -10.57
N GLY A 50 2.18 15.70 -9.39
CA GLY A 50 0.73 15.74 -9.15
C GLY A 50 -0.03 14.56 -9.78
N LEU A 51 0.62 13.42 -10.01
CA LEU A 51 -0.03 12.20 -10.45
C LEU A 51 -0.78 11.58 -9.27
N GLY A 52 -2.08 11.32 -9.44
CA GLY A 52 -2.90 10.77 -8.37
C GLY A 52 -2.91 11.61 -7.09
N GLY A 53 -2.78 12.94 -7.20
CA GLY A 53 -2.67 13.88 -6.07
C GLY A 53 -1.27 14.47 -5.97
N HIS A 54 -0.35 13.87 -5.23
CA HIS A 54 1.01 14.38 -5.01
C HIS A 54 2.11 13.51 -5.64
N GLY A 55 1.76 12.51 -6.45
CA GLY A 55 2.73 11.60 -7.06
C GLY A 55 3.74 12.28 -7.99
N VAL A 56 4.96 11.75 -8.00
CA VAL A 56 6.07 12.23 -8.82
C VAL A 56 6.60 11.09 -9.67
N ALA A 57 6.71 11.28 -10.99
CA ALA A 57 7.37 10.32 -11.88
C ALA A 57 8.55 10.97 -12.60
N ALA A 58 9.73 10.34 -12.50
CA ALA A 58 10.93 10.73 -13.22
C ALA A 58 11.24 9.73 -14.33
N VAL A 59 11.50 10.22 -15.55
CA VAL A 59 11.77 9.41 -16.73
C VAL A 59 13.24 9.54 -17.13
N TYR A 60 13.89 8.40 -17.39
CA TYR A 60 15.25 8.30 -17.91
C TYR A 60 15.20 7.52 -19.23
N ASP A 61 15.20 8.23 -20.32
CA ASP A 61 15.02 7.70 -21.68
C ASP A 61 16.38 7.47 -22.34
N SER A 62 16.55 6.34 -23.01
CA SER A 62 17.74 6.04 -23.80
C SER A 62 17.76 6.75 -25.17
N GLY A 63 16.61 7.21 -25.65
CA GLY A 63 16.41 7.64 -27.02
C GLY A 63 16.36 6.49 -28.05
N VAL A 64 16.49 5.23 -27.61
CA VAL A 64 16.46 4.03 -28.47
C VAL A 64 15.19 3.23 -28.16
N PRO A 65 14.42 2.77 -29.16
CA PRO A 65 13.21 1.97 -28.92
C PRO A 65 13.47 0.74 -28.04
N GLY A 66 12.56 0.48 -27.12
CA GLY A 66 12.63 -0.63 -26.18
C GLY A 66 11.51 -0.58 -25.14
N PRO A 67 11.45 -1.54 -24.21
CA PRO A 67 10.40 -1.55 -23.19
C PRO A 67 10.53 -0.39 -22.19
N THR A 68 9.39 -0.04 -21.62
CA THR A 68 9.29 0.87 -20.47
C THR A 68 9.28 0.04 -19.18
N LEU A 69 10.24 0.26 -18.30
CA LEU A 69 10.24 -0.32 -16.95
C LEU A 69 9.86 0.76 -15.93
N LEU A 70 8.88 0.48 -15.11
CA LEU A 70 8.48 1.33 -13.99
C LEU A 70 8.94 0.68 -12.68
N PHE A 71 9.62 1.46 -11.84
CA PHE A 71 9.91 1.12 -10.47
C PHE A 71 9.10 2.05 -9.57
N ARG A 72 8.39 1.49 -8.60
CA ARG A 72 7.49 2.24 -7.71
C ARG A 72 7.95 2.17 -6.27
N SER A 73 7.85 3.29 -5.58
CA SER A 73 7.84 3.40 -4.12
C SER A 73 6.65 4.23 -3.67
N GLU A 74 6.29 4.10 -2.43
CA GLU A 74 5.28 4.88 -1.72
C GLU A 74 5.93 6.14 -1.11
N THR A 75 5.12 7.17 -0.78
CA THR A 75 5.62 8.40 -0.16
C THR A 75 4.87 8.83 1.09
N ASP A 76 3.73 8.24 1.35
CA ASP A 76 2.89 8.57 2.49
C ASP A 76 3.38 7.96 3.79
N ALA A 77 3.04 8.60 4.89
CA ALA A 77 3.27 8.19 6.26
C ALA A 77 1.94 7.84 6.96
N LEU A 78 2.03 7.44 8.21
CA LEU A 78 0.91 7.00 9.03
C LEU A 78 0.57 8.00 10.14
N PRO A 79 -0.70 8.08 10.59
CA PRO A 79 -1.12 8.89 11.73
C PRO A 79 -0.75 8.19 13.06
N ILE A 80 0.54 7.91 13.26
CA ILE A 80 1.09 7.21 14.43
C ILE A 80 2.13 8.12 15.08
N GLU A 81 2.03 8.30 16.42
CA GLU A 81 3.05 8.99 17.21
C GLU A 81 4.28 8.09 17.36
N GLU A 82 5.43 8.56 16.92
CA GLU A 82 6.69 7.83 17.03
C GLU A 82 7.24 7.88 18.46
N ILE A 83 7.67 6.74 18.98
CA ILE A 83 8.28 6.60 20.31
C ILE A 83 9.76 6.19 20.26
N SER A 84 10.36 6.10 19.06
CA SER A 84 11.77 5.73 18.92
C SER A 84 12.70 6.81 19.45
N ASP A 85 13.95 6.43 19.81
CA ASP A 85 15.03 7.35 20.17
C ASP A 85 15.92 7.71 18.97
N ALA A 86 15.48 7.44 17.74
CA ALA A 86 16.26 7.71 16.54
C ALA A 86 16.57 9.21 16.41
N PRO A 87 17.82 9.60 16.05
CA PRO A 87 18.18 11.03 15.90
C PRO A 87 17.42 11.73 14.77
N HIS A 88 16.86 10.95 13.85
CA HIS A 88 16.04 11.41 12.72
C HIS A 88 14.53 11.19 12.94
N ARG A 89 14.10 10.86 14.17
CA ARG A 89 12.68 10.66 14.49
C ARG A 89 11.81 11.82 13.99
N SER A 90 10.54 11.53 13.75
CA SER A 90 9.55 12.51 13.33
C SER A 90 9.54 13.76 14.23
N THR A 91 9.46 14.92 13.62
CA THR A 91 9.24 16.20 14.29
C THR A 91 7.79 16.68 14.17
N VAL A 92 6.93 15.90 13.50
CA VAL A 92 5.51 16.19 13.29
C VAL A 92 4.69 15.36 14.26
N PRO A 93 4.06 15.96 15.26
CA PRO A 93 3.28 15.21 16.26
C PRO A 93 2.19 14.35 15.62
N GLY A 94 2.07 13.10 16.06
CA GLY A 94 1.05 12.17 15.61
C GLY A 94 1.26 11.61 14.19
N LYS A 95 2.40 11.86 13.53
CA LYS A 95 2.68 11.35 12.18
C LYS A 95 4.09 10.77 12.13
N SER A 96 4.26 9.61 11.49
CA SER A 96 5.57 8.97 11.31
C SER A 96 5.58 7.92 10.20
N HIS A 97 6.79 7.61 9.67
CA HIS A 97 7.01 6.57 8.65
C HIS A 97 7.15 5.17 9.29
N MET A 98 6.06 4.64 9.82
CA MET A 98 6.05 3.33 10.49
C MET A 98 5.83 2.15 9.51
N CYS A 99 5.78 2.42 8.20
CA CYS A 99 5.71 1.40 7.15
C CYS A 99 7.01 1.30 6.32
N GLY A 100 7.92 2.28 6.45
CA GLY A 100 9.22 2.26 5.75
C GLY A 100 9.21 2.89 4.35
N HIS A 101 8.17 3.62 3.98
CA HIS A 101 8.03 4.27 2.69
C HIS A 101 9.11 5.32 2.40
N ASP A 102 9.67 5.95 3.44
CA ASP A 102 10.85 6.80 3.36
C ASP A 102 12.08 6.03 2.86
N GLY A 103 12.27 4.79 3.33
CA GLY A 103 13.32 3.88 2.87
C GLY A 103 13.12 3.39 1.44
N HIS A 104 11.88 3.04 1.08
CA HIS A 104 11.54 2.67 -0.30
C HIS A 104 11.80 3.82 -1.27
N SER A 105 11.43 5.04 -0.89
CA SER A 105 11.72 6.26 -1.65
C SER A 105 13.23 6.50 -1.82
N ALA A 106 14.04 6.24 -0.79
CA ALA A 106 15.51 6.34 -0.88
C ALA A 106 16.11 5.28 -1.82
N ILE A 107 15.58 4.06 -1.82
CA ILE A 107 15.96 2.99 -2.77
C ILE A 107 15.68 3.46 -4.21
N LEU A 108 14.50 4.03 -4.44
CA LEU A 108 14.13 4.52 -5.77
C LEU A 108 14.98 5.71 -6.21
N ALA A 109 15.28 6.64 -5.29
CA ALA A 109 16.18 7.78 -5.52
C ALA A 109 17.60 7.32 -5.90
N ALA A 110 18.07 6.19 -5.34
CA ALA A 110 19.34 5.58 -5.72
C ALA A 110 19.40 5.14 -7.18
N LEU A 111 18.27 4.63 -7.72
CA LEU A 111 18.15 4.32 -9.15
C LEU A 111 18.26 5.61 -9.98
N GLY A 112 17.62 6.69 -9.55
CA GLY A 112 17.73 8.01 -10.19
C GLY A 112 19.17 8.48 -10.32
N ARG A 113 19.97 8.37 -9.24
CA ARG A 113 21.42 8.67 -9.26
C ARG A 113 22.17 7.86 -10.31
N GLN A 114 21.89 6.58 -10.40
CA GLN A 114 22.59 5.67 -11.32
C GLN A 114 22.15 5.89 -12.77
N PHE A 115 20.85 6.03 -13.06
CA PHE A 115 20.37 6.32 -14.42
C PHE A 115 20.66 7.74 -14.88
N GLY A 116 20.81 8.69 -13.96
CA GLY A 116 21.31 10.03 -14.25
C GLY A 116 22.74 10.04 -14.79
N ARG A 117 23.59 9.11 -14.28
CA ARG A 117 24.98 8.95 -14.74
C ARG A 117 25.10 8.11 -16.00
N GLN A 118 24.25 7.10 -16.14
CA GLN A 118 24.27 6.19 -17.28
C GLN A 118 22.86 5.74 -17.64
N ARG A 119 22.33 6.27 -18.74
CA ARG A 119 21.02 5.88 -19.28
C ARG A 119 20.99 4.38 -19.61
N PRO A 120 19.81 3.76 -19.71
CA PRO A 120 19.68 2.41 -20.28
C PRO A 120 20.15 2.41 -21.74
N ALA A 121 20.56 1.27 -22.29
CA ALA A 121 21.00 1.19 -23.68
C ALA A 121 19.83 1.26 -24.68
N ARG A 122 18.63 0.86 -24.24
CA ARG A 122 17.37 0.91 -24.99
C ARG A 122 16.19 1.12 -24.05
N GLY A 123 15.03 1.51 -24.60
CA GLY A 123 13.83 1.73 -23.78
C GLY A 123 14.00 2.86 -22.77
N ARG A 124 13.22 2.84 -21.73
CA ARG A 124 13.24 3.89 -20.70
C ARG A 124 12.90 3.34 -19.30
N ILE A 125 13.36 4.04 -18.31
CA ILE A 125 13.07 3.84 -16.90
C ILE A 125 12.11 4.92 -16.41
N VAL A 126 11.09 4.53 -15.68
CA VAL A 126 10.19 5.42 -14.94
C VAL A 126 10.35 5.13 -13.45
N LEU A 127 10.71 6.13 -12.68
CA LEU A 127 10.71 6.06 -11.23
C LEU A 127 9.43 6.74 -10.71
N MET A 128 8.51 5.96 -10.15
CA MET A 128 7.21 6.43 -9.67
C MET A 128 7.21 6.50 -8.14
N PHE A 129 7.20 7.70 -7.61
CA PHE A 129 6.99 7.98 -6.20
C PHE A 129 5.49 8.24 -6.01
N GLN A 130 4.80 7.25 -5.48
CA GLN A 130 3.34 7.20 -5.42
C GLN A 130 2.85 7.69 -4.06
N PRO A 131 1.82 8.57 -4.01
CA PRO A 131 1.18 8.99 -2.76
C PRO A 131 0.13 7.97 -2.31
N ALA A 132 -0.41 8.14 -1.11
CA ALA A 132 -1.67 7.57 -0.61
C ALA A 132 -1.80 6.04 -0.79
N GLU A 133 -0.74 5.29 -0.53
CA GLU A 133 -0.78 3.82 -0.55
C GLU A 133 -1.64 3.31 0.59
N GLU A 134 -1.47 3.83 1.82
CA GLU A 134 -2.11 3.34 3.05
C GLU A 134 -3.65 3.45 3.03
N THR A 135 -4.21 4.25 2.11
CA THR A 135 -5.66 4.36 1.88
C THR A 135 -6.15 3.63 0.63
N GLY A 136 -5.23 3.09 -0.20
CA GLY A 136 -5.55 2.43 -1.47
C GLY A 136 -5.93 3.37 -2.60
N ASP A 137 -5.86 4.69 -2.39
CA ASP A 137 -6.27 5.69 -3.39
C ASP A 137 -5.14 6.06 -4.35
N GLY A 138 -3.88 5.82 -3.96
CA GLY A 138 -2.71 6.32 -4.66
C GLY A 138 -2.50 5.70 -6.03
N ALA A 139 -2.37 4.38 -6.12
CA ALA A 139 -2.22 3.71 -7.41
C ALA A 139 -3.45 3.91 -8.30
N ALA A 140 -4.66 3.90 -7.71
CA ALA A 140 -5.90 4.18 -8.44
C ALA A 140 -5.89 5.58 -9.07
N GLY A 141 -5.50 6.59 -8.30
CA GLY A 141 -5.36 7.96 -8.77
C GLY A 141 -4.29 8.12 -9.84
N VAL A 142 -3.14 7.46 -9.69
CA VAL A 142 -2.04 7.47 -10.68
C VAL A 142 -2.48 6.83 -11.99
N VAL A 143 -3.09 5.64 -11.96
CA VAL A 143 -3.51 4.93 -13.17
C VAL A 143 -4.68 5.62 -13.88
N ALA A 144 -5.54 6.31 -13.14
CA ALA A 144 -6.64 7.09 -13.70
C ALA A 144 -6.20 8.44 -14.29
N ASP A 145 -5.01 8.92 -13.99
CA ASP A 145 -4.49 10.19 -14.54
C ASP A 145 -4.16 10.04 -16.03
N ALA A 146 -4.72 10.91 -16.88
CA ALA A 146 -4.50 10.87 -18.33
C ALA A 146 -3.01 10.92 -18.72
N ARG A 147 -2.14 11.50 -17.88
CA ARG A 147 -0.69 11.59 -18.09
C ARG A 147 0.03 10.25 -17.85
N TYR A 148 -0.63 9.30 -17.15
CA TYR A 148 -0.10 7.97 -16.93
C TYR A 148 0.15 7.22 -18.24
N GLU A 149 -0.69 7.42 -19.25
CA GLU A 149 -0.49 6.79 -20.58
C GLU A 149 0.88 7.10 -21.18
N ALA A 150 1.44 8.29 -20.93
CA ALA A 150 2.77 8.68 -21.40
C ALA A 150 3.92 7.95 -20.69
N ILE A 151 3.67 7.34 -19.53
CA ILE A 151 4.65 6.60 -18.73
C ILE A 151 4.22 5.16 -18.45
N ARG A 152 3.12 4.70 -19.06
CA ARG A 152 2.60 3.33 -18.89
C ARG A 152 3.70 2.30 -19.17
N PRO A 153 3.97 1.39 -18.23
CA PRO A 153 5.05 0.43 -18.36
C PRO A 153 4.65 -0.84 -19.12
N ASP A 154 5.64 -1.50 -19.71
CA ASP A 154 5.56 -2.91 -20.10
C ASP A 154 5.75 -3.82 -18.89
N PHE A 155 6.66 -3.40 -17.97
CA PHE A 155 6.91 -4.07 -16.69
C PHE A 155 6.90 -3.06 -15.56
N ALA A 156 6.22 -3.41 -14.46
CA ALA A 156 6.23 -2.63 -13.22
C ALA A 156 6.83 -3.46 -12.08
N PHE A 157 7.70 -2.84 -11.30
CA PHE A 157 8.36 -3.46 -10.15
C PHE A 157 8.20 -2.60 -8.90
N SER A 158 7.96 -3.24 -7.78
CA SER A 158 7.98 -2.61 -6.45
C SER A 158 8.68 -3.53 -5.46
N LEU A 159 9.05 -2.98 -4.31
CA LEU A 159 9.48 -3.75 -3.15
C LEU A 159 8.77 -3.22 -1.90
N HIS A 160 8.61 -4.10 -0.93
CA HIS A 160 8.24 -3.69 0.41
C HIS A 160 9.20 -4.30 1.43
N ASN A 161 9.56 -3.55 2.44
CA ASN A 161 10.36 -4.08 3.54
C ASN A 161 9.54 -5.08 4.40
N LEU A 162 10.19 -6.08 4.97
CA LEU A 162 9.51 -7.17 5.68
C LEU A 162 10.20 -7.51 7.01
N PRO A 163 9.74 -6.95 8.14
CA PRO A 163 10.16 -7.39 9.46
C PRO A 163 9.86 -8.88 9.70
N GLY A 164 10.69 -9.53 10.53
CA GLY A 164 10.59 -10.97 10.79
C GLY A 164 11.30 -11.84 9.75
N THR A 165 11.79 -11.26 8.66
CA THR A 165 12.65 -11.92 7.65
C THR A 165 14.09 -11.45 7.83
N PRO A 166 15.11 -12.33 7.68
CA PRO A 166 16.50 -11.93 7.83
C PRO A 166 16.86 -10.71 6.97
N LEU A 167 17.72 -9.82 7.48
CA LEU A 167 18.10 -8.59 6.78
C LEU A 167 18.65 -8.89 5.38
N GLY A 168 18.08 -8.28 4.37
CA GLY A 168 18.47 -8.43 2.97
C GLY A 168 18.04 -9.74 2.30
N HIS A 169 17.37 -10.66 3.01
CA HIS A 169 16.73 -11.82 2.39
C HIS A 169 15.45 -11.40 1.65
N VAL A 170 15.14 -12.01 0.51
CA VAL A 170 13.98 -11.64 -0.30
C VAL A 170 12.95 -12.76 -0.32
N ARG A 171 11.66 -12.39 -0.15
CA ARG A 171 10.51 -13.25 -0.44
C ARG A 171 9.93 -12.85 -1.79
N LEU A 172 9.79 -13.82 -2.70
CA LEU A 172 9.29 -13.56 -4.05
C LEU A 172 8.67 -14.82 -4.65
N LYS A 173 7.43 -14.72 -5.13
CA LYS A 173 6.76 -15.81 -5.86
C LYS A 173 5.88 -15.28 -6.99
N PRO A 174 5.55 -16.08 -8.00
CA PRO A 174 4.51 -15.76 -8.96
C PRO A 174 3.10 -15.94 -8.35
N GLY A 175 2.11 -15.31 -8.97
CA GLY A 175 0.71 -15.35 -8.53
C GLY A 175 0.43 -14.39 -7.37
N VAL A 176 -0.56 -14.70 -6.57
CA VAL A 176 -1.01 -13.83 -5.46
C VAL A 176 0.10 -13.66 -4.41
N VAL A 177 0.40 -12.41 -4.06
CA VAL A 177 1.37 -12.03 -3.01
C VAL A 177 0.74 -11.19 -1.90
N ASN A 178 -0.29 -10.37 -2.19
CA ASN A 178 -1.11 -9.66 -1.21
C ASN A 178 -2.59 -9.87 -1.48
N CYS A 179 -3.39 -9.83 -0.41
CA CYS A 179 -4.84 -10.00 -0.47
C CYS A 179 -5.53 -8.72 -0.97
N ALA A 180 -6.69 -8.89 -1.61
CA ALA A 180 -7.67 -7.82 -1.77
C ALA A 180 -8.27 -7.45 -0.41
N SER A 181 -8.57 -6.16 -0.21
CA SER A 181 -9.22 -5.65 1.00
C SER A 181 -10.18 -4.51 0.69
N ARG A 182 -11.26 -4.40 1.50
CA ARG A 182 -12.19 -3.27 1.45
C ARG A 182 -12.69 -2.96 2.86
N GLY A 183 -12.65 -1.70 3.24
CA GLY A 183 -13.42 -1.18 4.37
C GLY A 183 -14.88 -1.03 3.95
N MET A 184 -15.81 -1.59 4.73
CA MET A 184 -17.25 -1.46 4.52
C MET A 184 -17.85 -0.72 5.71
N ARG A 185 -18.39 0.46 5.45
CA ARG A 185 -19.13 1.27 6.43
C ARG A 185 -20.62 1.06 6.23
N ILE A 186 -21.31 0.65 7.27
CA ILE A 186 -22.76 0.38 7.28
C ILE A 186 -23.40 1.39 8.22
N VAL A 187 -24.38 2.15 7.73
CA VAL A 187 -25.21 3.04 8.53
C VAL A 187 -26.61 2.46 8.61
N LEU A 188 -27.16 2.38 9.81
CA LEU A 188 -28.55 1.96 10.07
C LEU A 188 -29.31 3.13 10.68
N GLU A 189 -30.44 3.49 10.07
CA GLU A 189 -31.24 4.63 10.48
C GLU A 189 -32.70 4.22 10.77
N GLY A 190 -33.12 4.57 11.96
CA GLY A 190 -34.48 4.43 12.44
C GLY A 190 -34.99 5.74 13.04
N LYS A 191 -35.54 5.70 14.26
CA LYS A 191 -36.10 6.86 14.95
C LYS A 191 -35.77 6.81 16.42
N THR A 192 -35.25 7.90 16.97
CA THR A 192 -35.01 8.07 18.42
C THR A 192 -36.33 8.10 19.19
N ALA A 193 -36.30 7.70 20.45
CA ALA A 193 -37.42 7.79 21.37
C ALA A 193 -36.95 8.20 22.79
N HIS A 194 -37.90 8.56 23.64
CA HIS A 194 -37.61 8.66 25.06
C HIS A 194 -37.35 7.27 25.65
N SER A 195 -36.34 7.12 26.50
CA SER A 195 -35.94 5.80 27.03
C SER A 195 -37.03 5.08 27.83
N SER A 196 -38.02 5.81 28.34
CA SER A 196 -39.20 5.22 29.02
C SER A 196 -40.35 4.84 28.07
N MET A 197 -40.27 5.19 26.78
CA MET A 197 -41.27 4.91 25.74
C MET A 197 -40.56 4.47 24.44
N PRO A 198 -39.72 3.42 24.48
CA PRO A 198 -38.90 3.01 23.34
C PRO A 198 -39.73 2.57 22.14
N GLU A 199 -40.98 2.09 22.36
CA GLU A 199 -41.93 1.68 21.33
C GLU A 199 -42.37 2.83 20.40
N THR A 200 -42.12 4.08 20.75
CA THR A 200 -42.42 5.25 19.91
C THR A 200 -41.33 5.56 18.88
N GLY A 201 -40.20 4.86 18.97
CA GLY A 201 -39.07 4.94 18.05
C GLY A 201 -38.81 3.65 17.28
N THR A 202 -37.70 3.61 16.57
CA THR A 202 -37.18 2.43 15.88
C THR A 202 -35.69 2.36 16.16
N SER A 203 -35.31 1.53 17.14
CA SER A 203 -33.91 1.42 17.54
C SER A 203 -33.14 0.42 16.67
N PRO A 204 -31.93 0.74 16.22
CA PRO A 204 -31.08 -0.21 15.49
C PRO A 204 -30.43 -1.27 16.37
N MET A 205 -30.62 -1.27 17.68
CA MET A 205 -29.92 -2.11 18.67
C MET A 205 -30.01 -3.60 18.31
N LEU A 206 -31.19 -4.12 18.03
CA LEU A 206 -31.37 -5.54 17.68
C LEU A 206 -30.74 -5.88 16.32
N ALA A 207 -30.81 -4.96 15.35
CA ALA A 207 -30.14 -5.12 14.06
C ALA A 207 -28.62 -5.20 14.25
N VAL A 208 -27.99 -4.28 14.97
CA VAL A 208 -26.54 -4.28 15.25
C VAL A 208 -26.13 -5.57 15.96
N SER A 209 -26.86 -5.99 16.99
CA SER A 209 -26.54 -7.20 17.77
C SER A 209 -26.56 -8.48 16.93
N ARG A 210 -27.41 -8.57 15.90
CA ARG A 210 -27.45 -9.68 14.96
C ARG A 210 -26.44 -9.55 13.83
N LEU A 211 -26.25 -8.33 13.33
CA LEU A 211 -25.42 -8.04 12.15
C LEU A 211 -23.94 -8.34 12.41
N MET A 212 -23.37 -7.82 13.51
CA MET A 212 -21.93 -7.98 13.80
C MET A 212 -21.47 -9.45 13.79
N PRO A 213 -22.08 -10.38 14.59
CA PRO A 213 -21.64 -11.77 14.56
C PRO A 213 -21.96 -12.49 13.24
N ALA A 214 -22.98 -12.03 12.49
CA ALA A 214 -23.31 -12.59 11.20
C ALA A 214 -22.32 -12.14 10.11
N LEU A 215 -21.88 -10.89 10.12
CA LEU A 215 -20.80 -10.38 9.25
C LEU A 215 -19.51 -11.16 9.48
N ALA A 216 -19.10 -11.34 10.73
CA ALA A 216 -17.87 -12.07 11.06
C ALA A 216 -17.89 -13.54 10.58
N LYS A 217 -19.09 -14.12 10.35
CA LYS A 217 -19.28 -15.49 9.85
C LYS A 217 -19.37 -15.59 8.32
N LEU A 218 -19.41 -14.46 7.60
CA LEU A 218 -19.47 -14.49 6.12
C LEU A 218 -18.16 -14.96 5.50
N GLY A 219 -17.05 -14.82 6.21
CA GLY A 219 -15.78 -15.37 5.81
C GLY A 219 -15.78 -16.89 5.76
N GLY A 220 -14.75 -17.48 5.20
CA GLY A 220 -14.60 -18.93 5.11
C GLY A 220 -13.46 -19.31 4.19
N GLY A 221 -13.30 -20.60 3.92
CA GLY A 221 -12.18 -21.14 3.15
C GLY A 221 -10.88 -21.20 3.95
N SER A 222 -9.86 -21.79 3.34
CA SER A 222 -8.50 -21.80 3.88
C SER A 222 -7.69 -20.70 3.23
N PHE A 223 -6.79 -20.05 3.99
CA PHE A 223 -5.92 -19.00 3.47
C PHE A 223 -5.03 -19.46 2.31
N GLU A 224 -4.75 -20.74 2.24
CA GLU A 224 -3.97 -21.36 1.15
C GLU A 224 -4.76 -21.47 -0.15
N ASN A 225 -6.07 -21.31 -0.12
CA ASN A 225 -6.97 -21.54 -1.26
C ASN A 225 -7.62 -20.25 -1.76
N ASP A 226 -8.05 -20.25 -3.00
CA ASP A 226 -8.69 -19.10 -3.66
C ASP A 226 -10.11 -18.80 -3.12
N ASP A 227 -10.72 -19.74 -2.39
CA ASP A 227 -12.00 -19.56 -1.72
C ASP A 227 -11.93 -18.77 -0.39
N PHE A 228 -10.71 -18.40 0.04
CA PHE A 228 -10.51 -17.63 1.26
C PHE A 228 -11.29 -16.33 1.27
N GLY A 229 -11.98 -16.09 2.38
CA GLY A 229 -12.62 -14.83 2.69
C GLY A 229 -12.65 -14.60 4.20
N MET A 230 -12.44 -13.36 4.63
CA MET A 230 -12.46 -12.96 6.04
C MET A 230 -13.20 -11.65 6.19
N VAL A 231 -14.02 -11.54 7.25
CA VAL A 231 -14.65 -10.28 7.65
C VAL A 231 -14.32 -10.01 9.10
N THR A 232 -13.73 -8.84 9.34
CA THR A 232 -13.40 -8.37 10.70
C THR A 232 -14.22 -7.13 10.99
N VAL A 233 -15.10 -7.17 12.00
CA VAL A 233 -15.77 -5.97 12.49
C VAL A 233 -14.75 -5.13 13.26
N THR A 234 -14.53 -3.89 12.83
CA THR A 234 -13.48 -3.02 13.34
C THR A 234 -14.01 -1.88 14.22
N HIS A 235 -15.27 -1.44 13.99
CA HIS A 235 -15.90 -0.38 14.75
C HIS A 235 -17.41 -0.59 14.82
N ALA A 236 -18.03 -0.17 15.92
CA ALA A 236 -19.48 -0.06 16.05
C ALA A 236 -19.82 1.06 17.05
N GLU A 237 -20.76 1.91 16.64
CA GLU A 237 -21.31 2.94 17.51
C GLU A 237 -22.83 3.02 17.35
N MET A 238 -23.53 3.46 18.39
CA MET A 238 -24.99 3.54 18.38
C MET A 238 -25.49 4.65 19.31
N GLY A 239 -26.15 5.63 18.70
CA GLY A 239 -26.75 6.76 19.43
C GLY A 239 -25.73 7.62 20.17
N GLU A 240 -26.24 8.38 21.12
CA GLU A 240 -25.44 9.26 21.98
C GLU A 240 -25.21 8.64 23.36
N ALA A 241 -24.11 9.00 24.02
CA ALA A 241 -23.76 8.50 25.35
C ALA A 241 -24.63 9.16 26.44
N VAL A 242 -25.95 8.99 26.38
CA VAL A 242 -26.94 9.54 27.32
C VAL A 242 -27.96 8.47 27.74
N PHE A 243 -28.50 8.57 28.95
CA PHE A 243 -29.45 7.57 29.47
C PHE A 243 -30.91 7.81 29.08
N GLY A 244 -31.25 9.04 28.67
CA GLY A 244 -32.65 9.44 28.44
C GLY A 244 -33.17 9.19 27.04
N ILE A 245 -32.35 8.76 26.09
CA ILE A 245 -32.69 8.64 24.66
C ILE A 245 -32.43 7.21 24.19
N ALA A 246 -33.46 6.57 23.63
CA ALA A 246 -33.31 5.35 22.85
C ALA A 246 -32.72 5.71 21.47
N PRO A 247 -31.66 5.01 21.01
CA PRO A 247 -30.97 5.40 19.77
C PRO A 247 -31.80 5.18 18.54
N GLY A 248 -31.67 6.08 17.55
CA GLY A 248 -32.30 5.95 16.23
C GLY A 248 -31.30 5.76 15.11
N ARG A 249 -29.98 5.75 15.40
CA ARG A 249 -28.91 5.59 14.42
C ARG A 249 -27.78 4.73 14.97
N ALA A 250 -27.19 3.92 14.10
CA ALA A 250 -25.98 3.18 14.39
C ALA A 250 -25.06 3.12 13.17
N GLU A 251 -23.76 2.97 13.42
CA GLU A 251 -22.78 2.61 12.41
C GLU A 251 -22.09 1.30 12.80
N VAL A 252 -21.76 0.50 11.78
CA VAL A 252 -20.93 -0.70 11.92
C VAL A 252 -19.92 -0.69 10.78
N TRP A 253 -18.64 -0.78 11.12
CA TRP A 253 -17.56 -0.86 10.13
C TRP A 253 -16.93 -2.24 10.18
N CYS A 254 -16.58 -2.76 9.00
CA CYS A 254 -15.85 -4.01 8.92
C CYS A 254 -14.88 -3.99 7.74
N THR A 255 -13.78 -4.72 7.87
CA THR A 255 -12.84 -4.97 6.79
C THR A 255 -13.15 -6.34 6.18
N LEU A 256 -13.40 -6.36 4.87
CA LEU A 256 -13.53 -7.56 4.06
C LEU A 256 -12.18 -7.85 3.43
N ARG A 257 -11.77 -9.13 3.40
CA ARG A 257 -10.49 -9.55 2.85
C ARG A 257 -10.62 -10.86 2.10
N THR A 258 -10.04 -10.94 0.91
CA THR A 258 -10.03 -12.15 0.08
C THR A 258 -8.69 -12.32 -0.61
N ARG A 259 -8.40 -13.52 -1.10
CA ARG A 259 -7.18 -13.76 -1.91
C ARG A 259 -7.28 -13.17 -3.31
N LEU A 260 -8.48 -13.17 -3.89
CA LEU A 260 -8.74 -12.77 -5.28
C LEU A 260 -9.86 -11.73 -5.34
N ASP A 261 -9.84 -10.88 -6.36
CA ASP A 261 -10.85 -9.81 -6.55
C ASP A 261 -12.24 -10.37 -6.88
N GLU A 262 -12.32 -11.47 -7.63
CA GLU A 262 -13.59 -12.14 -7.95
C GLU A 262 -14.31 -12.60 -6.67
N ARG A 263 -13.56 -13.16 -5.74
CA ARG A 263 -14.09 -13.58 -4.43
C ARG A 263 -14.52 -12.38 -3.57
N MET A 264 -13.85 -11.22 -3.71
CA MET A 264 -14.25 -9.98 -3.04
C MET A 264 -15.63 -9.50 -3.48
N ALA A 265 -15.93 -9.57 -4.77
CA ALA A 265 -17.24 -9.18 -5.28
C ALA A 265 -18.36 -10.03 -4.66
N ASP A 266 -18.17 -11.36 -4.56
CA ASP A 266 -19.12 -12.28 -3.91
C ASP A 266 -19.29 -11.97 -2.43
N LEU A 267 -18.20 -11.70 -1.72
CA LEU A 267 -18.20 -11.39 -0.29
C LEU A 267 -18.93 -10.07 -0.01
N CYS A 268 -18.70 -9.04 -0.81
CA CYS A 268 -19.42 -7.77 -0.75
C CYS A 268 -20.93 -7.97 -0.97
N ALA A 269 -21.31 -8.69 -2.02
CA ALA A 269 -22.71 -8.97 -2.31
C ALA A 269 -23.41 -9.75 -1.18
N ALA A 270 -22.72 -10.71 -0.56
CA ALA A 270 -23.24 -11.46 0.60
C ALA A 270 -23.40 -10.53 1.82
N ALA A 271 -22.43 -9.64 2.09
CA ALA A 271 -22.51 -8.69 3.19
C ALA A 271 -23.67 -7.69 3.00
N GLU A 272 -23.80 -7.10 1.81
CA GLU A 272 -24.90 -6.18 1.48
C GLU A 272 -26.27 -6.86 1.60
N SER A 273 -26.38 -8.13 1.15
CA SER A 273 -27.62 -8.90 1.29
C SER A 273 -27.98 -9.15 2.76
N LEU A 274 -26.98 -9.39 3.61
CA LEU A 274 -27.17 -9.54 5.05
C LEU A 274 -27.63 -8.24 5.69
N VAL A 275 -27.00 -7.11 5.37
CA VAL A 275 -27.39 -5.77 5.84
C VAL A 275 -28.82 -5.46 5.45
N ARG A 276 -29.17 -5.63 4.18
CA ARG A 276 -30.52 -5.40 3.65
C ARG A 276 -31.58 -6.22 4.39
N LYS A 277 -31.34 -7.51 4.58
CA LYS A 277 -32.28 -8.40 5.29
C LYS A 277 -32.45 -7.97 6.75
N THR A 278 -31.34 -7.63 7.42
CA THR A 278 -31.35 -7.23 8.82
C THR A 278 -32.07 -5.90 9.03
N ALA A 279 -31.82 -4.91 8.17
CA ALA A 279 -32.48 -3.62 8.21
C ALA A 279 -34.00 -3.74 7.95
N ALA A 280 -34.38 -4.50 6.93
CA ALA A 280 -35.80 -4.72 6.59
C ALA A 280 -36.58 -5.41 7.73
N GLN A 281 -35.95 -6.36 8.45
CA GLN A 281 -36.55 -7.06 9.57
C GLN A 281 -36.96 -6.12 10.71
N ASP A 282 -36.20 -5.04 10.92
CA ASP A 282 -36.41 -4.10 12.03
C ASP A 282 -37.00 -2.74 11.54
N GLY A 283 -37.38 -2.63 10.26
CA GLY A 283 -37.97 -1.42 9.71
C GLY A 283 -36.98 -0.23 9.65
N LEU A 284 -35.70 -0.51 9.44
CA LEU A 284 -34.62 0.47 9.36
C LEU A 284 -34.31 0.84 7.90
N HIS A 285 -33.91 2.07 7.67
CA HIS A 285 -33.16 2.47 6.48
C HIS A 285 -31.70 2.10 6.65
N PHE A 286 -30.97 1.92 5.54
CA PHE A 286 -29.54 1.67 5.57
C PHE A 286 -28.83 2.28 4.37
N SER A 287 -27.54 2.60 4.56
CA SER A 287 -26.58 2.83 3.49
C SER A 287 -25.32 2.00 3.71
N VAL A 288 -24.61 1.74 2.62
CA VAL A 288 -23.32 1.05 2.62
C VAL A 288 -22.37 1.84 1.75
N ASP A 289 -21.22 2.17 2.29
CA ASP A 289 -20.12 2.85 1.60
C ASP A 289 -18.85 1.99 1.72
N TYR A 290 -17.99 2.06 0.70
CA TYR A 290 -16.71 1.36 0.68
C TYR A 290 -15.55 2.34 0.71
N HIS A 291 -14.54 2.01 1.50
CA HIS A 291 -13.32 2.78 1.72
C HIS A 291 -12.10 1.85 1.67
N GLU A 292 -10.92 2.42 1.49
CA GLU A 292 -9.65 1.67 1.53
C GLU A 292 -9.72 0.42 0.62
N ILE A 293 -9.92 0.68 -0.68
CA ILE A 293 -10.15 -0.37 -1.68
C ILE A 293 -8.82 -0.80 -2.27
N PHE A 294 -8.38 -2.00 -1.89
CA PHE A 294 -7.19 -2.65 -2.43
C PHE A 294 -7.59 -3.84 -3.29
N VAL A 295 -7.03 -3.93 -4.49
CA VAL A 295 -7.11 -5.13 -5.32
C VAL A 295 -6.05 -6.14 -4.88
N ALA A 296 -6.25 -7.41 -5.20
CA ALA A 296 -5.22 -8.41 -4.98
C ALA A 296 -3.95 -8.10 -5.78
N SER A 297 -2.77 -8.18 -5.16
CA SER A 297 -1.51 -8.03 -5.88
C SER A 297 -1.05 -9.38 -6.43
N LEU A 298 -0.99 -9.46 -7.76
CA LEU A 298 -0.59 -10.67 -8.50
C LEU A 298 0.73 -10.41 -9.22
N ASN A 299 1.76 -11.17 -8.85
CA ASN A 299 3.03 -11.15 -9.56
C ASN A 299 2.96 -11.93 -10.87
N ALA A 300 3.19 -11.27 -11.99
CA ALA A 300 3.29 -11.91 -13.30
C ALA A 300 4.53 -12.83 -13.33
N PRO A 301 4.40 -14.10 -13.78
CA PRO A 301 5.53 -15.04 -13.81
C PRO A 301 6.76 -14.50 -14.53
N GLU A 302 6.59 -13.83 -15.67
CA GLU A 302 7.69 -13.26 -16.44
C GLU A 302 8.41 -12.13 -15.69
N ALA A 303 7.69 -11.28 -14.96
CA ALA A 303 8.29 -10.23 -14.15
C ALA A 303 9.06 -10.83 -12.94
N VAL A 304 8.53 -11.91 -12.34
CA VAL A 304 9.22 -12.66 -11.27
C VAL A 304 10.54 -13.25 -11.76
N GLU A 305 10.57 -13.83 -12.98
CA GLU A 305 11.81 -14.39 -13.54
C GLU A 305 12.90 -13.32 -13.73
N HIS A 306 12.53 -12.09 -14.13
CA HIS A 306 13.49 -10.98 -14.21
C HIS A 306 14.06 -10.59 -12.82
N LEU A 307 13.22 -10.58 -11.80
CA LEU A 307 13.68 -10.32 -10.43
C LEU A 307 14.52 -11.47 -9.89
N ARG A 308 14.14 -12.74 -10.09
CA ARG A 308 14.94 -13.92 -9.69
C ARG A 308 16.33 -13.89 -10.33
N ALA A 309 16.41 -13.67 -11.63
CA ALA A 309 17.67 -13.55 -12.33
C ALA A 309 18.56 -12.41 -11.75
N ALA A 310 17.95 -11.31 -11.31
CA ALA A 310 18.67 -10.23 -10.66
C ALA A 310 19.16 -10.63 -9.26
N LEU A 311 18.34 -11.31 -8.47
CA LEU A 311 18.68 -11.80 -7.13
C LEU A 311 19.85 -12.81 -7.21
N ASP A 312 19.76 -13.78 -8.12
CA ASP A 312 20.82 -14.78 -8.36
C ASP A 312 22.14 -14.10 -8.77
N ALA A 313 22.09 -13.16 -9.69
CA ALA A 313 23.27 -12.44 -10.18
C ALA A 313 23.94 -11.58 -9.11
N GLU A 314 23.18 -11.07 -8.15
CA GLU A 314 23.68 -10.27 -7.02
C GLU A 314 23.97 -11.11 -5.78
N GLY A 315 23.71 -12.44 -5.82
CA GLY A 315 23.91 -13.33 -4.68
C GLY A 315 23.02 -13.03 -3.49
N VAL A 316 21.80 -12.51 -3.75
CA VAL A 316 20.81 -12.19 -2.72
C VAL A 316 19.99 -13.45 -2.40
N PRO A 317 19.98 -13.93 -1.15
CA PRO A 317 19.21 -15.10 -0.77
C PRO A 317 17.72 -14.83 -0.90
N HIS A 318 16.97 -15.77 -1.46
CA HIS A 318 15.52 -15.60 -1.66
C HIS A 318 14.76 -16.94 -1.66
N ASP A 319 13.49 -16.88 -1.30
CA ASP A 319 12.53 -17.99 -1.34
C ASP A 319 11.08 -17.48 -1.49
N GLU A 320 10.09 -18.40 -1.33
CA GLU A 320 8.66 -18.12 -1.43
C GLU A 320 7.93 -18.22 -0.08
N GLU A 321 8.65 -18.43 1.02
CA GLU A 321 8.04 -18.65 2.33
C GLU A 321 7.20 -17.46 2.78
N GLN A 322 6.16 -17.72 3.57
CA GLN A 322 5.22 -16.73 4.12
C GLN A 322 4.40 -15.95 3.07
N LEU A 323 4.48 -16.30 1.77
CA LEU A 323 3.65 -15.73 0.73
C LEU A 323 2.51 -16.68 0.32
N PRO A 324 1.30 -16.13 0.03
CA PRO A 324 0.93 -14.72 0.05
C PRO A 324 0.81 -14.17 1.48
N MET A 325 0.89 -12.84 1.62
CA MET A 325 0.57 -12.15 2.87
C MET A 325 -0.92 -11.82 2.95
N ARG A 326 -1.45 -11.75 4.19
CA ARG A 326 -2.82 -11.26 4.42
C ARG A 326 -2.92 -9.75 4.29
N ALA A 327 -1.82 -9.04 4.39
CA ALA A 327 -1.76 -7.60 4.16
C ALA A 327 -2.19 -7.26 2.73
N SER A 328 -2.68 -6.05 2.54
CA SER A 328 -3.06 -5.51 1.23
C SER A 328 -2.02 -4.50 0.76
N GLU A 329 -2.05 -4.19 -0.52
CA GLU A 329 -1.11 -3.31 -1.20
C GLU A 329 -1.73 -2.85 -2.52
N ASP A 330 -1.69 -1.56 -2.82
CA ASP A 330 -2.36 -1.00 -4.00
C ASP A 330 -1.56 -1.16 -5.31
N PHE A 331 -0.28 -1.56 -5.23
CA PHE A 331 0.58 -1.84 -6.38
C PHE A 331 -0.04 -2.83 -7.39
N GLY A 332 -0.94 -3.72 -6.92
CA GLY A 332 -1.67 -4.64 -7.78
C GLY A 332 -2.36 -3.99 -8.97
N LEU A 333 -2.76 -2.72 -8.85
CA LEU A 333 -3.40 -1.96 -9.92
C LEU A 333 -2.49 -1.74 -11.15
N PHE A 334 -1.18 -1.61 -10.97
CA PHE A 334 -0.24 -1.54 -12.09
C PHE A 334 -0.20 -2.84 -12.90
N GLY A 335 -0.51 -3.98 -12.26
CA GLY A 335 -0.62 -5.29 -12.91
C GLY A 335 -1.78 -5.43 -13.88
N HIS A 336 -2.80 -4.57 -13.80
CA HIS A 336 -3.92 -4.60 -14.74
C HIS A 336 -3.53 -4.14 -16.15
N THR A 337 -2.46 -3.38 -16.30
CA THR A 337 -2.02 -2.79 -17.57
C THR A 337 -0.58 -3.12 -17.95
N SER A 338 0.13 -3.85 -17.10
CA SER A 338 1.53 -4.24 -17.32
C SER A 338 1.83 -5.61 -16.69
N LYS A 339 3.00 -6.17 -16.98
CA LYS A 339 3.52 -7.32 -16.24
C LYS A 339 4.18 -6.79 -14.96
N SER A 340 3.54 -7.00 -13.82
CA SER A 340 4.03 -6.47 -12.54
C SER A 340 4.56 -7.54 -11.62
N ALA A 341 5.54 -7.20 -10.79
CA ALA A 341 5.97 -8.02 -9.66
C ALA A 341 6.48 -7.15 -8.50
N MET A 342 6.05 -7.53 -7.30
CA MET A 342 6.56 -6.99 -6.04
C MET A 342 7.37 -8.06 -5.32
N LEU A 343 8.50 -7.66 -4.73
CA LEU A 343 9.29 -8.48 -3.83
C LEU A 343 9.25 -7.93 -2.40
N PHE A 344 9.51 -8.79 -1.41
CA PHE A 344 9.55 -8.39 -0.01
C PHE A 344 10.97 -8.54 0.53
N LEU A 345 11.55 -7.42 0.99
CA LEU A 345 12.93 -7.31 1.41
C LEU A 345 13.04 -7.35 2.94
N GLY A 346 13.65 -8.38 3.48
CA GLY A 346 13.76 -8.60 4.92
C GLY A 346 14.48 -7.46 5.64
N SER A 347 13.85 -6.96 6.71
CA SER A 347 14.36 -5.87 7.57
C SER A 347 15.06 -6.38 8.82
N GLY A 348 15.10 -7.71 9.04
CA GLY A 348 15.67 -8.32 10.22
C GLY A 348 14.67 -9.15 11.02
N THR A 349 15.12 -10.27 11.59
CA THR A 349 14.26 -11.23 12.30
C THR A 349 13.69 -10.68 13.61
N ASN A 350 14.40 -9.76 14.27
CA ASN A 350 13.99 -9.15 15.54
C ASN A 350 13.63 -7.66 15.40
N HIS A 351 13.34 -7.24 14.17
CA HIS A 351 12.96 -5.86 13.90
C HIS A 351 11.51 -5.61 14.36
N PRO A 352 11.17 -4.42 14.89
CA PRO A 352 9.78 -4.06 15.18
C PRO A 352 8.86 -4.30 13.99
N ALA A 353 7.62 -4.71 14.23
CA ALA A 353 6.66 -4.93 13.14
C ALA A 353 6.25 -3.60 12.49
N LEU A 354 5.81 -3.65 11.23
CA LEU A 354 5.24 -2.49 10.56
C LEU A 354 4.07 -1.93 11.37
N HIS A 355 3.87 -0.61 11.32
CA HIS A 355 2.89 0.16 12.07
C HIS A 355 3.11 0.17 13.60
N ASN A 356 4.17 -0.48 14.10
CA ASN A 356 4.56 -0.27 15.50
C ASN A 356 5.23 1.09 15.65
N PRO A 357 4.95 1.81 16.76
CA PRO A 357 5.42 3.20 16.94
C PRO A 357 6.94 3.34 17.14
N ASP A 358 7.66 2.24 17.30
CA ASP A 358 9.12 2.14 17.40
C ASP A 358 9.79 1.54 16.15
N TYR A 359 9.03 1.38 15.06
CA TYR A 359 9.59 0.93 13.78
C TYR A 359 10.51 2.03 13.19
N ASP A 360 11.64 1.60 12.61
CA ASP A 360 12.52 2.44 11.78
C ASP A 360 13.08 1.60 10.62
N PHE A 361 13.10 2.15 9.41
CA PHE A 361 13.60 1.43 8.24
C PHE A 361 15.14 1.25 8.33
N PRO A 362 15.68 0.03 8.16
CA PRO A 362 17.13 -0.19 8.20
C PRO A 362 17.83 0.42 6.97
N ASP A 363 18.67 1.45 7.19
CA ASP A 363 19.40 2.12 6.12
C ASP A 363 20.25 1.18 5.25
N ASP A 364 20.71 0.06 5.83
CA ASP A 364 21.46 -0.99 5.12
C ASP A 364 20.69 -1.62 3.95
N LEU A 365 19.35 -1.49 3.93
CA LEU A 365 18.51 -1.98 2.83
C LEU A 365 18.58 -1.09 1.58
N ILE A 366 18.96 0.18 1.71
CA ILE A 366 19.04 1.11 0.57
C ILE A 366 20.00 0.58 -0.51
N PRO A 367 21.26 0.25 -0.21
CA PRO A 367 22.16 -0.31 -1.22
C PRO A 367 21.74 -1.70 -1.71
N ILE A 368 21.08 -2.53 -0.89
CA ILE A 368 20.62 -3.86 -1.27
C ILE A 368 19.47 -3.77 -2.27
N GLY A 369 18.39 -3.07 -1.91
CA GLY A 369 17.22 -2.90 -2.77
C GLY A 369 17.54 -2.23 -4.10
N SER A 370 18.35 -1.15 -4.05
CA SER A 370 18.77 -0.45 -5.27
C SER A 370 19.61 -1.33 -6.20
N ARG A 371 20.47 -2.20 -5.66
CA ARG A 371 21.30 -3.12 -6.45
C ARG A 371 20.44 -4.17 -7.15
N ILE A 372 19.42 -4.72 -6.48
CA ILE A 372 18.47 -5.68 -7.07
C ILE A 372 17.76 -5.04 -8.26
N PHE A 373 17.13 -3.88 -8.07
CA PHE A 373 16.40 -3.19 -9.13
C PHE A 373 17.30 -2.72 -10.27
N MET A 374 18.49 -2.22 -9.96
CA MET A 374 19.46 -1.84 -10.99
C MET A 374 19.89 -3.04 -11.82
N ARG A 375 20.11 -4.22 -11.19
CA ARG A 375 20.44 -5.45 -11.92
C ARG A 375 19.30 -5.87 -12.85
N ALA A 376 18.06 -5.88 -12.36
CA ALA A 376 16.89 -6.19 -13.18
C ALA A 376 16.79 -5.24 -14.38
N ALA A 377 16.88 -3.93 -14.14
CA ALA A 377 16.83 -2.93 -15.20
C ALA A 377 17.93 -3.11 -16.26
N ARG A 378 19.20 -3.31 -15.82
CA ARG A 378 20.34 -3.51 -16.74
C ARG A 378 20.25 -4.81 -17.51
N THR A 379 19.73 -5.87 -16.92
CA THR A 379 19.52 -7.14 -17.64
C THR A 379 18.48 -6.99 -18.74
N MET A 380 17.44 -6.20 -18.54
CA MET A 380 16.35 -6.01 -19.49
C MET A 380 16.66 -4.95 -20.55
N LEU A 381 17.38 -3.90 -20.19
CA LEU A 381 17.59 -2.71 -21.05
C LEU A 381 19.04 -2.44 -21.46
N GLY A 382 20.02 -3.16 -20.91
CA GLY A 382 21.46 -2.99 -21.15
C GLY A 382 22.15 -1.99 -20.24
#